data_a6f7c391acc076d350aef283fc91f7a2
#
_entry.id   a6f7c391acc076d350aef283fc91f7a2
#
_cell.length_a   1.000
_cell.length_b   1.000
_cell.length_c   1.000
_cell.angle_alpha   90.00
_cell.angle_beta   90.00
_cell.angle_gamma   90.00
#
_symmetry.space_group_name_H-M   'P 1'
#
loop_
_entity.id
_entity.type
_entity.pdbx_description
1 polymer ?
#
loop_
_entity_poly.entity_id
_entity_poly.type
_entity_poly.pdbx_seq_one_letter_code
_entity_poly.pdbx_strand_id
1 'polypeptide(L)'
;MAMPIIPWQGGKRRLADQIFPFFPAHDCYVEPFAGGAALFFMRQVPAKCEVLNDVNGELVNLYRVVQNHLEEFVRQFKWALTSRQVFKWMQMTRTETLTDIQRAARFYYLQQACFGGKVDGQTFGTATTQPPGLNLLRLEETLSAAHLRLCGAFIEHLPWLECVERYDRPHTFFYMDPPYWQTEGYGVEFDFAHYEHMANAMRTMKGRAIVSLNDHPDIRRVFDGFHFERTTLRYTVGGGGGGAEAGEVLIFSWDVQSQPAGLF
;
A
#
# COMPACT_ATOMS: atom_id res chain seq x y z
N MET A 1 -3.04 10.29 -14.90
CA MET A 1 -3.24 9.76 -13.54
C MET A 1 -2.10 8.81 -13.24
N ALA A 2 -1.41 8.97 -12.13
CA ALA A 2 -0.36 8.04 -11.74
C ALA A 2 -1.00 6.73 -11.25
N MET A 3 -0.25 5.64 -11.36
CA MET A 3 -0.69 4.31 -10.91
C MET A 3 0.35 3.77 -9.92
N PRO A 4 -0.02 2.85 -9.03
CA PRO A 4 0.94 2.15 -8.19
C PRO A 4 2.07 1.57 -9.03
N ILE A 5 3.31 1.82 -8.60
CA ILE A 5 4.50 1.43 -9.37
C ILE A 5 4.91 -0.01 -9.17
N ILE A 6 4.41 -0.66 -8.13
CA ILE A 6 4.67 -2.08 -7.83
C ILE A 6 3.37 -2.83 -7.53
N PRO A 7 3.27 -4.11 -7.89
CA PRO A 7 2.25 -4.97 -7.34
C PRO A 7 2.48 -5.15 -5.83
N TRP A 8 1.41 -5.17 -5.05
CA TRP A 8 1.45 -5.32 -3.61
C TRP A 8 0.35 -6.25 -3.14
N GLN A 9 0.68 -7.21 -2.26
CA GLN A 9 -0.31 -8.11 -1.69
C GLN A 9 -1.30 -7.31 -0.85
N GLY A 10 -2.60 -7.52 -1.04
CA GLY A 10 -3.65 -6.76 -0.37
C GLY A 10 -3.87 -5.33 -0.91
N GLY A 11 -3.13 -4.92 -1.94
CA GLY A 11 -3.22 -3.56 -2.49
C GLY A 11 -4.62 -3.17 -2.96
N LYS A 12 -5.07 -1.98 -2.58
CA LYS A 12 -6.45 -1.47 -2.71
C LYS A 12 -6.85 -0.99 -4.12
N ARG A 13 -6.02 -1.25 -5.14
CA ARG A 13 -6.27 -0.77 -6.51
C ARG A 13 -7.67 -1.12 -7.03
N ARG A 14 -8.17 -2.32 -6.73
CA ARG A 14 -9.49 -2.80 -7.20
C ARG A 14 -10.65 -2.24 -6.37
N LEU A 15 -10.37 -1.76 -5.17
CA LEU A 15 -11.35 -1.21 -4.25
C LEU A 15 -11.39 0.31 -4.26
N ALA A 16 -10.45 0.97 -4.92
CA ALA A 16 -10.29 2.41 -4.88
C ALA A 16 -11.60 3.16 -5.15
N ASP A 17 -12.34 2.76 -6.20
CA ASP A 17 -13.62 3.39 -6.58
C ASP A 17 -14.72 3.18 -5.54
N GLN A 18 -14.63 2.13 -4.71
CA GLN A 18 -15.58 1.90 -3.61
C GLN A 18 -15.17 2.65 -2.33
N ILE A 19 -13.86 2.91 -2.16
CA ILE A 19 -13.31 3.54 -0.95
C ILE A 19 -13.35 5.07 -1.06
N PHE A 20 -13.04 5.66 -2.22
CA PHE A 20 -12.98 7.11 -2.40
C PHE A 20 -14.26 7.86 -2.01
N PRO A 21 -15.48 7.33 -2.24
CA PRO A 21 -16.71 8.03 -1.81
C PRO A 21 -16.82 8.26 -0.29
N PHE A 22 -16.08 7.48 0.51
CA PHE A 22 -16.07 7.63 1.97
C PHE A 22 -15.01 8.60 2.49
N PHE A 23 -14.15 9.15 1.63
CA PHE A 23 -13.11 10.08 2.07
C PHE A 23 -13.74 11.37 2.59
N PRO A 24 -13.48 11.78 3.84
CA PRO A 24 -13.97 13.04 4.37
C PRO A 24 -13.20 14.22 3.77
N ALA A 25 -13.72 15.43 3.91
CA ALA A 25 -12.94 16.63 3.64
C ALA A 25 -11.71 16.68 4.57
N HIS A 26 -10.52 16.94 4.00
CA HIS A 26 -9.26 16.97 4.73
C HIS A 26 -8.22 17.82 4.00
N ASP A 27 -7.29 18.39 4.76
CA ASP A 27 -6.13 19.11 4.23
C ASP A 27 -4.87 18.25 4.25
N CYS A 28 -4.78 17.28 5.16
CA CYS A 28 -3.67 16.34 5.27
C CYS A 28 -4.17 14.90 5.08
N TYR A 29 -3.50 14.15 4.21
CA TYR A 29 -3.77 12.73 3.94
C TYR A 29 -2.57 11.88 4.35
N VAL A 30 -2.79 10.84 5.12
CA VAL A 30 -1.72 9.97 5.65
C VAL A 30 -2.05 8.51 5.42
N GLU A 31 -1.13 7.77 4.81
CA GLU A 31 -1.13 6.29 4.77
C GLU A 31 -0.04 5.75 5.71
N PRO A 32 -0.36 5.35 6.97
CA PRO A 32 0.62 4.79 7.92
C PRO A 32 1.17 3.43 7.51
N PHE A 33 0.47 2.73 6.62
CA PHE A 33 0.81 1.44 5.99
C PHE A 33 0.70 1.61 4.48
N ALA A 34 1.67 2.29 3.87
CA ALA A 34 1.57 2.70 2.48
C ALA A 34 1.54 1.52 1.50
N GLY A 35 2.35 0.48 1.75
CA GLY A 35 2.45 -0.65 0.84
C GLY A 35 2.62 -0.19 -0.61
N GLY A 36 1.77 -0.66 -1.53
CA GLY A 36 1.74 -0.19 -2.93
C GLY A 36 1.16 1.21 -3.13
N ALA A 37 0.72 1.91 -2.08
CA ALA A 37 0.15 3.26 -2.06
C ALA A 37 -0.94 3.47 -3.13
N ALA A 38 -1.82 2.49 -3.28
CA ALA A 38 -2.78 2.49 -4.39
C ALA A 38 -3.72 3.68 -4.33
N LEU A 39 -4.25 4.03 -3.17
CA LEU A 39 -5.18 5.14 -3.02
C LEU A 39 -4.47 6.48 -3.21
N PHE A 40 -3.26 6.64 -2.68
CA PHE A 40 -2.45 7.82 -2.92
C PHE A 40 -2.23 8.08 -4.42
N PHE A 41 -1.79 7.07 -5.18
CA PHE A 41 -1.50 7.25 -6.60
C PHE A 41 -2.76 7.47 -7.45
N MET A 42 -3.86 6.78 -7.12
CA MET A 42 -5.10 6.81 -7.93
C MET A 42 -6.01 7.99 -7.60
N ARG A 43 -5.80 8.68 -6.49
CA ARG A 43 -6.60 9.83 -6.11
C ARG A 43 -6.41 10.99 -7.11
N GLN A 44 -7.52 11.54 -7.61
CA GLN A 44 -7.50 12.59 -8.65
C GLN A 44 -7.03 13.93 -8.09
N VAL A 45 -7.47 14.29 -6.89
CA VAL A 45 -7.15 15.57 -6.26
C VAL A 45 -6.25 15.32 -5.05
N PRO A 46 -4.96 15.73 -5.09
CA PRO A 46 -4.07 15.64 -3.95
C PRO A 46 -4.57 16.50 -2.77
N ALA A 47 -4.24 16.07 -1.54
CA ALA A 47 -4.38 16.94 -0.37
C ALA A 47 -3.26 17.99 -0.35
N LYS A 48 -3.42 19.06 0.46
CA LYS A 48 -2.37 20.07 0.63
C LYS A 48 -1.10 19.49 1.24
N CYS A 49 -1.26 18.48 2.10
CA CYS A 49 -0.19 17.71 2.70
C CYS A 49 -0.48 16.22 2.51
N GLU A 50 0.50 15.45 2.08
CA GLU A 50 0.37 14.01 1.89
C GLU A 50 1.57 13.28 2.47
N VAL A 51 1.31 12.18 3.17
CA VAL A 51 2.33 11.41 3.87
C VAL A 51 2.16 9.93 3.53
N LEU A 52 3.23 9.31 3.06
CA LEU A 52 3.34 7.87 2.91
C LEU A 52 4.33 7.35 3.93
N ASN A 53 3.89 6.46 4.80
CA ASN A 53 4.74 5.81 5.79
C ASN A 53 4.68 4.30 5.62
N ASP A 54 5.80 3.64 5.81
CA ASP A 54 5.83 2.18 5.93
C ASP A 54 7.00 1.74 6.82
N VAL A 55 6.84 0.62 7.50
CA VAL A 55 7.91 0.01 8.29
C VAL A 55 8.91 -0.76 7.42
N ASN A 56 8.54 -1.08 6.17
CA ASN A 56 9.42 -1.75 5.22
C ASN A 56 10.42 -0.76 4.61
N GLY A 57 11.66 -0.79 5.10
CA GLY A 57 12.72 0.11 4.66
C GLY A 57 13.10 -0.02 3.18
N GLU A 58 12.91 -1.19 2.53
CA GLU A 58 13.16 -1.35 1.09
C GLU A 58 12.08 -0.63 0.26
N LEU A 59 10.83 -0.66 0.71
CA LEU A 59 9.73 0.07 0.09
C LEU A 59 9.92 1.59 0.24
N VAL A 60 10.23 2.05 1.45
CA VAL A 60 10.51 3.47 1.71
C VAL A 60 11.69 3.95 0.86
N ASN A 61 12.76 3.15 0.78
CA ASN A 61 13.90 3.44 -0.09
C ASN A 61 13.48 3.54 -1.57
N LEU A 62 12.64 2.62 -2.06
CA LEU A 62 12.12 2.69 -3.43
C LEU A 62 11.38 4.03 -3.69
N TYR A 63 10.46 4.43 -2.81
CA TYR A 63 9.72 5.69 -2.99
C TYR A 63 10.65 6.91 -2.96
N ARG A 64 11.61 6.95 -2.04
CA ARG A 64 12.60 8.03 -1.96
C ARG A 64 13.50 8.10 -3.19
N VAL A 65 13.92 6.95 -3.73
CA VAL A 65 14.74 6.89 -4.95
C VAL A 65 13.94 7.34 -6.17
N VAL A 66 12.69 6.90 -6.32
CA VAL A 66 11.81 7.38 -7.40
C VAL A 66 11.53 8.88 -7.27
N GLN A 67 11.39 9.39 -6.05
CA GLN A 67 11.17 10.82 -5.78
C GLN A 67 12.39 11.67 -6.12
N ASN A 68 13.62 11.20 -5.88
CA ASN A 68 14.81 12.06 -5.91
C ASN A 68 15.86 11.67 -6.97
N HIS A 69 15.83 10.43 -7.48
CA HIS A 69 16.87 9.85 -8.35
C HIS A 69 16.28 9.09 -9.54
N LEU A 70 15.20 9.62 -10.13
CA LEU A 70 14.44 8.92 -11.17
C LEU A 70 15.30 8.47 -12.36
N GLU A 71 16.16 9.34 -12.90
CA GLU A 71 16.97 9.04 -14.08
C GLU A 71 17.94 7.88 -13.83
N GLU A 72 18.67 7.92 -12.72
CA GLU A 72 19.60 6.87 -12.34
C GLU A 72 18.88 5.56 -12.03
N PHE A 73 17.68 5.65 -11.45
CA PHE A 73 16.85 4.48 -11.20
C PHE A 73 16.39 3.82 -12.50
N VAL A 74 15.88 4.60 -13.47
CA VAL A 74 15.46 4.09 -14.78
C VAL A 74 16.65 3.46 -15.52
N ARG A 75 17.84 4.04 -15.43
CA ARG A 75 19.07 3.49 -16.05
C ARG A 75 19.42 2.09 -15.57
N GLN A 76 19.06 1.71 -14.32
CA GLN A 76 19.28 0.34 -13.82
C GLN A 76 18.59 -0.73 -14.66
N PHE A 77 17.53 -0.36 -15.39
CA PHE A 77 16.72 -1.28 -16.19
C PHE A 77 17.04 -1.26 -17.68
N LYS A 78 17.97 -0.43 -18.12
CA LYS A 78 18.31 -0.28 -19.55
C LYS A 78 18.59 -1.62 -20.27
N TRP A 79 19.19 -2.56 -19.55
CA TRP A 79 19.54 -3.89 -20.05
C TRP A 79 18.93 -5.00 -19.18
N ALA A 80 17.87 -4.70 -18.46
CA ALA A 80 17.24 -5.68 -17.59
C ALA A 80 16.62 -6.81 -18.42
N LEU A 81 16.78 -8.02 -17.91
CA LEU A 81 16.25 -9.24 -18.49
C LEU A 81 15.26 -9.88 -17.51
N THR A 82 14.03 -10.09 -17.93
CA THR A 82 13.06 -10.86 -17.14
C THR A 82 13.39 -12.34 -17.22
N SER A 83 14.02 -12.86 -16.18
CA SER A 83 14.53 -14.23 -16.13
C SER A 83 14.42 -14.81 -14.72
N ARG A 84 14.02 -16.07 -14.62
CA ARG A 84 14.03 -16.82 -13.36
C ARG A 84 15.42 -16.88 -12.73
N GLN A 85 16.46 -16.99 -13.55
CA GLN A 85 17.85 -17.01 -13.08
C GLN A 85 18.23 -15.65 -12.47
N VAL A 86 17.91 -14.56 -13.16
CA VAL A 86 18.18 -13.19 -12.66
C VAL A 86 17.38 -12.94 -11.38
N PHE A 87 16.11 -13.38 -11.30
CA PHE A 87 15.30 -13.28 -10.11
C PHE A 87 15.97 -13.95 -8.90
N LYS A 88 16.46 -15.19 -9.07
CA LYS A 88 17.21 -15.90 -8.03
C LYS A 88 18.47 -15.16 -7.61
N TRP A 89 19.24 -14.62 -8.57
CA TRP A 89 20.44 -13.84 -8.25
C TRP A 89 20.08 -12.58 -7.45
N MET A 90 19.02 -11.88 -7.83
CA MET A 90 18.54 -10.72 -7.08
C MET A 90 18.10 -11.09 -5.66
N GLN A 91 17.48 -12.25 -5.46
CA GLN A 91 17.13 -12.73 -4.11
C GLN A 91 18.36 -13.01 -3.26
N MET A 92 19.41 -13.57 -3.86
CA MET A 92 20.67 -13.92 -3.19
C MET A 92 21.58 -12.71 -2.94
N THR A 93 21.34 -11.58 -3.62
CA THR A 93 22.17 -10.39 -3.49
C THR A 93 21.98 -9.74 -2.11
N ARG A 94 23.07 -9.50 -1.41
CA ARG A 94 23.08 -8.84 -0.09
C ARG A 94 22.79 -7.34 -0.26
N THR A 95 21.77 -6.86 0.39
CA THR A 95 21.33 -5.46 0.29
C THR A 95 22.34 -4.47 0.85
N GLU A 96 23.10 -4.88 1.87
CA GLU A 96 24.13 -4.06 2.52
C GLU A 96 25.31 -3.70 1.59
N THR A 97 25.47 -4.45 0.49
CA THR A 97 26.54 -4.19 -0.50
C THR A 97 26.11 -3.27 -1.64
N LEU A 98 24.86 -2.85 -1.63
CA LEU A 98 24.25 -2.06 -2.70
C LEU A 98 24.09 -0.60 -2.29
N THR A 99 24.18 0.31 -3.26
CA THR A 99 23.74 1.69 -3.09
C THR A 99 22.21 1.74 -2.98
N ASP A 100 21.66 2.83 -2.45
CA ASP A 100 20.20 3.01 -2.33
C ASP A 100 19.49 2.85 -3.67
N ILE A 101 20.06 3.34 -4.77
CA ILE A 101 19.49 3.20 -6.12
C ILE A 101 19.50 1.72 -6.56
N GLN A 102 20.57 1.00 -6.31
CA GLN A 102 20.67 -0.42 -6.65
C GLN A 102 19.73 -1.26 -5.78
N ARG A 103 19.58 -0.95 -4.49
CA ARG A 103 18.61 -1.59 -3.59
C ARG A 103 17.18 -1.37 -4.09
N ALA A 104 16.85 -0.12 -4.43
CA ALA A 104 15.53 0.20 -4.99
C ALA A 104 15.26 -0.55 -6.29
N ALA A 105 16.24 -0.63 -7.21
CA ALA A 105 16.13 -1.36 -8.47
C ALA A 105 15.94 -2.87 -8.24
N ARG A 106 16.70 -3.46 -7.32
CA ARG A 106 16.55 -4.86 -6.90
C ARG A 106 15.15 -5.11 -6.36
N PHE A 107 14.68 -4.30 -5.41
CA PHE A 107 13.36 -4.44 -4.80
C PHE A 107 12.24 -4.30 -5.83
N TYR A 108 12.31 -3.28 -6.68
CA TYR A 108 11.37 -3.07 -7.77
C TYR A 108 11.32 -4.27 -8.73
N TYR A 109 12.50 -4.78 -9.16
CA TYR A 109 12.58 -5.95 -10.04
C TYR A 109 11.91 -7.17 -9.41
N LEU A 110 12.22 -7.46 -8.14
CA LEU A 110 11.64 -8.59 -7.41
C LEU A 110 10.12 -8.46 -7.30
N GLN A 111 9.60 -7.28 -6.96
CA GLN A 111 8.16 -7.03 -6.87
C GLN A 111 7.46 -7.18 -8.22
N GLN A 112 8.03 -6.67 -9.30
CA GLN A 112 7.47 -6.81 -10.66
C GLN A 112 7.49 -8.24 -11.18
N ALA A 113 8.47 -9.03 -10.79
CA ALA A 113 8.68 -10.39 -11.29
C ALA A 113 8.11 -11.48 -10.36
N CYS A 114 7.68 -11.14 -9.13
CA CYS A 114 7.13 -12.13 -8.22
C CYS A 114 5.65 -12.44 -8.47
N PHE A 115 5.24 -13.63 -8.06
CA PHE A 115 3.83 -14.02 -8.07
C PHE A 115 3.07 -13.36 -6.92
N GLY A 116 1.95 -12.71 -7.24
CA GLY A 116 1.00 -12.17 -6.25
C GLY A 116 1.46 -10.92 -5.50
N GLY A 117 2.61 -10.31 -5.84
CA GLY A 117 3.11 -9.10 -5.17
C GLY A 117 3.52 -9.34 -3.71
N LYS A 118 3.90 -10.57 -3.35
CA LYS A 118 4.37 -10.93 -2.01
C LYS A 118 5.66 -10.20 -1.66
N VAL A 119 5.81 -9.84 -0.39
CA VAL A 119 7.04 -9.23 0.15
C VAL A 119 7.99 -10.29 0.67
N ASP A 120 7.45 -11.32 1.29
CA ASP A 120 8.21 -12.46 1.82
C ASP A 120 7.86 -13.75 1.08
N GLY A 121 8.80 -14.70 1.05
CA GLY A 121 8.61 -15.98 0.36
C GLY A 121 8.35 -15.82 -1.14
N GLN A 122 8.93 -14.82 -1.78
CA GLN A 122 8.71 -14.48 -3.19
C GLN A 122 9.08 -15.63 -4.11
N THR A 123 8.18 -15.96 -5.02
CA THR A 123 8.42 -16.92 -6.12
C THR A 123 8.29 -16.21 -7.46
N PHE A 124 9.11 -16.60 -8.43
CA PHE A 124 9.06 -16.02 -9.78
C PHE A 124 7.69 -16.28 -10.43
N GLY A 125 7.01 -15.21 -10.80
CA GLY A 125 5.72 -15.26 -11.48
C GLY A 125 5.84 -15.82 -12.88
N THR A 126 5.04 -16.84 -13.20
CA THR A 126 4.97 -17.42 -14.53
C THR A 126 3.55 -17.30 -15.04
N ALA A 127 3.37 -16.66 -16.18
CA ALA A 127 2.09 -16.57 -16.87
C ALA A 127 2.23 -17.10 -18.29
N THR A 128 1.21 -17.79 -18.78
CA THR A 128 1.14 -18.30 -20.16
C THR A 128 0.25 -17.45 -21.06
N THR A 129 -0.50 -16.53 -20.46
CA THR A 129 -1.49 -15.68 -21.13
C THR A 129 -1.19 -14.18 -21.05
N GLN A 130 -0.13 -13.81 -20.33
CA GLN A 130 0.24 -12.41 -20.12
C GLN A 130 1.77 -12.24 -20.26
N PRO A 131 2.24 -11.09 -20.74
CA PRO A 131 3.67 -10.79 -20.76
C PRO A 131 4.22 -10.70 -19.32
N PRO A 132 5.56 -10.73 -19.14
CA PRO A 132 6.21 -10.49 -17.86
C PRO A 132 5.75 -9.19 -17.22
N GLY A 133 5.66 -9.16 -15.87
CA GLY A 133 5.23 -7.98 -15.13
C GLY A 133 6.11 -6.74 -15.32
N LEU A 134 7.43 -6.95 -15.54
CA LEU A 134 8.37 -5.88 -15.85
C LEU A 134 8.21 -5.45 -17.31
N ASN A 135 7.50 -4.36 -17.56
CA ASN A 135 7.31 -3.80 -18.89
C ASN A 135 8.30 -2.65 -19.13
N LEU A 136 9.43 -2.95 -19.75
CA LEU A 136 10.51 -1.99 -20.02
C LEU A 136 10.08 -0.87 -20.98
N LEU A 137 9.13 -1.12 -21.89
CA LEU A 137 8.65 -0.12 -22.85
C LEU A 137 7.85 1.01 -22.19
N ARG A 138 7.20 0.72 -21.08
CA ARG A 138 6.38 1.70 -20.34
C ARG A 138 6.99 2.12 -19.01
N LEU A 139 8.18 1.59 -18.70
CA LEU A 139 8.83 1.82 -17.40
C LEU A 139 9.02 3.30 -17.11
N GLU A 140 9.64 4.02 -18.03
CA GLU A 140 9.96 5.45 -17.88
C GLU A 140 8.69 6.30 -17.76
N GLU A 141 7.69 6.06 -18.60
CA GLU A 141 6.39 6.74 -18.54
C GLU A 141 5.72 6.54 -17.16
N THR A 142 5.67 5.29 -16.71
CA THR A 142 5.03 4.93 -15.43
C THR A 142 5.75 5.56 -14.25
N LEU A 143 7.07 5.47 -14.23
CA LEU A 143 7.89 6.00 -13.14
C LEU A 143 7.94 7.53 -13.14
N SER A 144 7.91 8.18 -14.32
CA SER A 144 7.82 9.64 -14.41
C SER A 144 6.50 10.17 -13.85
N ALA A 145 5.38 9.50 -14.15
CA ALA A 145 4.09 9.87 -13.58
C ALA A 145 4.07 9.70 -12.05
N ALA A 146 4.69 8.63 -11.55
CA ALA A 146 4.81 8.40 -10.11
C ALA A 146 5.75 9.39 -9.43
N HIS A 147 6.87 9.73 -10.05
CA HIS A 147 7.80 10.75 -9.58
C HIS A 147 7.09 12.09 -9.34
N LEU A 148 6.38 12.59 -10.35
CA LEU A 148 5.61 13.83 -10.24
C LEU A 148 4.60 13.78 -9.09
N ARG A 149 4.00 12.62 -8.86
CA ARG A 149 3.02 12.44 -7.78
C ARG A 149 3.68 12.39 -6.40
N LEU A 150 4.88 11.77 -6.30
CA LEU A 150 5.65 11.64 -5.07
C LEU A 150 6.35 12.95 -4.66
N CYS A 151 6.68 13.85 -5.61
CA CYS A 151 7.40 15.08 -5.31
C CYS A 151 6.73 15.96 -4.25
N GLY A 152 5.40 15.90 -4.14
CA GLY A 152 4.62 16.64 -3.14
C GLY A 152 4.36 15.89 -1.83
N ALA A 153 4.87 14.66 -1.68
CA ALA A 153 4.59 13.82 -0.53
C ALA A 153 5.78 13.73 0.44
N PHE A 154 5.49 13.67 1.73
CA PHE A 154 6.47 13.25 2.74
C PHE A 154 6.56 11.73 2.74
N ILE A 155 7.79 11.19 2.72
CA ILE A 155 8.06 9.75 2.78
C ILE A 155 8.71 9.46 4.14
N GLU A 156 7.97 8.77 5.00
CA GLU A 156 8.37 8.44 6.36
C GLU A 156 8.74 6.96 6.50
N HIS A 157 9.57 6.67 7.49
CA HIS A 157 9.95 5.30 7.88
C HIS A 157 9.83 5.17 9.40
N LEU A 158 8.60 5.14 9.88
CA LEU A 158 8.27 5.15 11.30
C LEU A 158 7.41 3.93 11.65
N PRO A 159 7.40 3.48 12.90
CA PRO A 159 6.32 2.66 13.43
C PRO A 159 4.98 3.38 13.17
N TRP A 160 3.95 2.62 12.79
CA TRP A 160 2.66 3.20 12.38
C TRP A 160 2.04 4.11 13.43
N LEU A 161 2.15 3.75 14.72
CA LEU A 161 1.58 4.53 15.82
C LEU A 161 2.29 5.88 15.96
N GLU A 162 3.63 5.90 15.86
CA GLU A 162 4.39 7.15 15.87
C GLU A 162 4.02 8.05 14.68
N CYS A 163 3.81 7.46 13.51
CA CYS A 163 3.32 8.20 12.34
C CYS A 163 1.94 8.83 12.62
N VAL A 164 1.00 8.06 13.19
CA VAL A 164 -0.33 8.59 13.55
C VAL A 164 -0.20 9.73 14.56
N GLU A 165 0.53 9.56 15.66
CA GLU A 165 0.72 10.59 16.68
C GLU A 165 1.33 11.88 16.12
N ARG A 166 2.30 11.75 15.22
CA ARG A 166 3.01 12.88 14.59
C ARG A 166 2.08 13.75 13.74
N TYR A 167 1.18 13.12 13.00
CA TYR A 167 0.31 13.80 12.03
C TYR A 167 -1.14 13.99 12.49
N ASP A 168 -1.51 13.55 13.70
CA ASP A 168 -2.89 13.68 14.21
C ASP A 168 -3.28 15.14 14.48
N ARG A 169 -4.10 15.71 13.59
CA ARG A 169 -4.68 17.05 13.67
C ARG A 169 -6.14 17.00 13.21
N PRO A 170 -6.99 17.97 13.58
CA PRO A 170 -8.42 17.97 13.21
C PRO A 170 -8.71 17.92 11.70
N HIS A 171 -7.73 18.34 10.87
CA HIS A 171 -7.82 18.37 9.41
C HIS A 171 -7.08 17.20 8.75
N THR A 172 -6.62 16.22 9.51
CA THR A 172 -5.90 15.03 8.99
C THR A 172 -6.89 13.88 8.78
N PHE A 173 -6.73 13.23 7.64
CA PHE A 173 -7.40 11.96 7.33
C PHE A 173 -6.35 10.85 7.17
N PHE A 174 -6.53 9.78 7.95
CA PHE A 174 -5.70 8.58 7.91
C PHE A 174 -6.43 7.47 7.16
N TYR A 175 -5.77 6.87 6.17
CA TYR A 175 -6.18 5.60 5.61
C TYR A 175 -5.20 4.51 6.06
N MET A 176 -5.68 3.58 6.89
CA MET A 176 -4.87 2.54 7.51
C MET A 176 -5.22 1.18 6.89
N ASP A 177 -4.24 0.55 6.26
CA ASP A 177 -4.34 -0.77 5.64
C ASP A 177 -3.29 -1.72 6.24
N PRO A 178 -3.44 -2.08 7.54
CA PRO A 178 -2.49 -2.94 8.23
C PRO A 178 -2.53 -4.38 7.68
N PRO A 179 -1.53 -5.22 8.01
CA PRO A 179 -1.62 -6.65 7.77
C PRO A 179 -2.95 -7.21 8.26
N TYR A 180 -3.57 -8.13 7.51
CA TYR A 180 -4.86 -8.70 7.89
C TYR A 180 -4.70 -9.77 8.96
N TRP A 181 -5.63 -9.79 9.90
CA TRP A 181 -5.64 -10.76 10.99
C TRP A 181 -5.67 -12.20 10.45
N GLN A 182 -4.76 -13.04 10.95
CA GLN A 182 -4.57 -14.44 10.53
C GLN A 182 -4.25 -14.62 9.04
N THR A 183 -3.64 -13.62 8.39
CA THR A 183 -3.20 -13.71 6.99
C THR A 183 -1.67 -13.63 6.93
N GLU A 184 -1.05 -14.57 6.21
CA GLU A 184 0.40 -14.64 6.04
C GLU A 184 0.89 -13.83 4.82
N GLY A 185 2.20 -13.55 4.78
CA GLY A 185 2.88 -13.05 3.57
C GLY A 185 3.22 -11.57 3.57
N TYR A 186 2.98 -10.84 4.65
CA TYR A 186 3.32 -9.42 4.76
C TYR A 186 4.79 -9.16 5.13
N GLY A 187 5.52 -10.19 5.62
CA GLY A 187 6.95 -10.07 5.97
C GLY A 187 7.25 -9.23 7.23
N VAL A 188 6.22 -8.89 8.00
CA VAL A 188 6.32 -8.17 9.28
C VAL A 188 5.45 -8.85 10.32
N GLU A 189 5.94 -8.89 11.55
CA GLU A 189 5.14 -9.33 12.69
C GLU A 189 4.12 -8.25 13.04
N PHE A 190 2.85 -8.64 13.08
CA PHE A 190 1.74 -7.74 13.43
C PHE A 190 0.80 -8.52 14.36
N ASP A 191 1.07 -8.47 15.65
CA ASP A 191 0.33 -9.21 16.66
C ASP A 191 -1.04 -8.58 16.95
N PHE A 192 -1.88 -9.27 17.71
CA PHE A 192 -3.24 -8.82 17.99
C PHE A 192 -3.29 -7.52 18.79
N ALA A 193 -2.29 -7.21 19.61
CA ALA A 193 -2.21 -5.98 20.38
C ALA A 193 -2.16 -4.73 19.49
N HIS A 194 -1.64 -4.83 18.26
CA HIS A 194 -1.65 -3.72 17.31
C HIS A 194 -3.05 -3.29 16.93
N TYR A 195 -4.00 -4.23 16.76
CA TYR A 195 -5.40 -3.87 16.46
C TYR A 195 -6.10 -3.21 17.65
N GLU A 196 -5.80 -3.65 18.88
CA GLU A 196 -6.29 -3.03 20.11
C GLU A 196 -5.74 -1.59 20.25
N HIS A 197 -4.45 -1.40 20.01
CA HIS A 197 -3.83 -0.06 19.98
C HIS A 197 -4.45 0.83 18.89
N MET A 198 -4.74 0.25 17.71
CA MET A 198 -5.34 0.98 16.61
C MET A 198 -6.77 1.45 16.95
N ALA A 199 -7.59 0.57 17.53
CA ALA A 199 -8.92 0.93 18.00
C ALA A 199 -8.85 2.03 19.07
N ASN A 200 -7.89 1.95 20.00
CA ASN A 200 -7.69 2.98 21.03
C ASN A 200 -7.25 4.32 20.42
N ALA A 201 -6.32 4.30 19.45
CA ALA A 201 -5.91 5.50 18.71
C ALA A 201 -7.11 6.14 18.00
N MET A 202 -7.94 5.34 17.32
CA MET A 202 -9.14 5.84 16.64
C MET A 202 -10.19 6.46 17.58
N ARG A 203 -10.28 6.02 18.85
CA ARG A 203 -11.19 6.62 19.85
C ARG A 203 -10.73 7.98 20.33
N THR A 204 -9.44 8.26 20.28
CA THR A 204 -8.84 9.46 20.91
C THR A 204 -8.25 10.46 19.93
N MET A 205 -8.12 10.07 18.65
CA MET A 205 -7.53 10.93 17.62
C MET A 205 -8.35 12.20 17.38
N LYS A 206 -7.67 13.26 16.97
CA LYS A 206 -8.27 14.55 16.56
C LYS A 206 -8.73 14.53 15.11
N GLY A 207 -8.00 13.80 14.29
CA GLY A 207 -8.30 13.58 12.88
C GLY A 207 -9.37 12.52 12.67
N ARG A 208 -9.49 12.06 11.43
CA ARG A 208 -10.40 10.98 11.03
C ARG A 208 -9.62 9.83 10.45
N ALA A 209 -10.07 8.60 10.68
CA ALA A 209 -9.42 7.41 10.15
C ALA A 209 -10.42 6.44 9.54
N ILE A 210 -10.03 5.83 8.41
CA ILE A 210 -10.61 4.59 7.90
C ILE A 210 -9.56 3.50 8.08
N VAL A 211 -9.96 2.38 8.67
CA VAL A 211 -9.15 1.14 8.71
C VAL A 211 -9.78 0.10 7.80
N SER A 212 -8.97 -0.50 6.94
CA SER A 212 -9.38 -1.59 6.05
C SER A 212 -8.83 -2.91 6.57
N LEU A 213 -9.71 -3.90 6.82
CA LEU A 213 -9.36 -5.21 7.38
C LEU A 213 -10.24 -6.31 6.82
N ASN A 214 -9.83 -7.57 7.01
CA ASN A 214 -10.71 -8.71 6.78
C ASN A 214 -11.85 -8.76 7.80
N ASP A 215 -13.06 -9.14 7.34
CA ASP A 215 -14.23 -9.30 8.21
C ASP A 215 -14.06 -10.54 9.09
N HIS A 216 -13.55 -10.36 10.31
CA HIS A 216 -13.29 -11.41 11.28
C HIS A 216 -13.95 -11.09 12.62
N PRO A 217 -14.53 -12.10 13.35
CA PRO A 217 -15.18 -11.87 14.64
C PRO A 217 -14.30 -11.17 15.68
N ASP A 218 -13.01 -11.50 15.74
CA ASP A 218 -12.06 -10.86 16.65
C ASP A 218 -11.86 -9.38 16.31
N ILE A 219 -11.77 -9.03 15.03
CA ILE A 219 -11.67 -7.65 14.56
C ILE A 219 -12.94 -6.89 14.93
N ARG A 220 -14.12 -7.45 14.70
CA ARG A 220 -15.38 -6.82 15.10
C ARG A 220 -15.47 -6.57 16.60
N ARG A 221 -14.93 -7.48 17.42
CA ARG A 221 -14.90 -7.31 18.88
C ARG A 221 -13.96 -6.18 19.31
N VAL A 222 -12.77 -6.06 18.70
CA VAL A 222 -11.79 -5.00 19.02
C VAL A 222 -12.31 -3.63 18.64
N PHE A 223 -12.97 -3.53 17.49
CA PHE A 223 -13.53 -2.28 16.97
C PHE A 223 -15.02 -2.10 17.31
N ASP A 224 -15.50 -2.75 18.38
CA ASP A 224 -16.87 -2.56 18.85
C ASP A 224 -17.16 -1.08 19.13
N GLY A 225 -18.34 -0.61 18.70
CA GLY A 225 -18.75 0.79 18.80
C GLY A 225 -18.33 1.69 17.61
N PHE A 226 -17.53 1.19 16.68
CA PHE A 226 -17.24 1.89 15.43
C PHE A 226 -18.25 1.56 14.32
N HIS A 227 -18.35 2.42 13.32
CA HIS A 227 -19.13 2.15 12.12
C HIS A 227 -18.37 1.23 11.17
N PHE A 228 -19.06 0.23 10.59
CA PHE A 228 -18.51 -0.74 9.65
C PHE A 228 -19.27 -0.70 8.32
N GLU A 229 -18.53 -0.58 7.21
CA GLU A 229 -19.04 -0.79 5.86
C GLU A 229 -18.37 -2.01 5.22
N ARG A 230 -19.16 -2.84 4.55
CA ARG A 230 -18.62 -3.99 3.80
C ARG A 230 -18.29 -3.59 2.39
N THR A 231 -17.08 -3.96 1.94
CA THR A 231 -16.73 -3.87 0.52
C THR A 231 -16.86 -5.24 -0.13
N THR A 232 -17.38 -5.25 -1.36
CA THR A 232 -17.56 -6.51 -2.11
C THR A 232 -16.42 -6.69 -3.11
N LEU A 233 -15.43 -7.52 -2.78
CA LEU A 233 -14.47 -8.03 -3.75
C LEU A 233 -14.63 -9.55 -3.89
N ARG A 234 -14.81 -10.01 -5.13
CA ARG A 234 -14.51 -11.40 -5.48
C ARG A 234 -13.01 -11.52 -5.72
N TYR A 235 -12.29 -12.07 -4.76
CA TYR A 235 -10.89 -12.46 -4.99
C TYR A 235 -10.85 -13.69 -5.91
N THR A 236 -10.51 -13.48 -7.17
CA THR A 236 -10.16 -14.58 -8.08
C THR A 236 -8.66 -14.85 -7.93
N VAL A 237 -8.22 -15.50 -6.85
CA VAL A 237 -6.88 -16.05 -6.74
C VAL A 237 -6.94 -17.55 -7.02
N GLY A 238 -6.32 -17.96 -8.14
CA GLY A 238 -6.05 -19.36 -8.49
C GLY A 238 -7.26 -20.09 -9.07
N GLY A 239 -7.12 -20.61 -10.29
CA GLY A 239 -8.12 -21.45 -10.98
C GLY A 239 -8.46 -22.74 -10.22
N GLY A 240 -9.40 -22.66 -9.33
CA GLY A 240 -10.03 -23.74 -8.60
C GLY A 240 -11.34 -23.20 -8.04
N GLY A 241 -12.48 -23.69 -8.54
CA GLY A 241 -13.80 -23.21 -8.16
C GLY A 241 -14.05 -23.29 -6.67
N GLY A 242 -14.41 -22.15 -6.08
CA GLY A 242 -14.73 -22.01 -4.67
C GLY A 242 -13.96 -20.89 -4.00
N GLY A 243 -13.96 -19.66 -4.56
CA GLY A 243 -13.47 -18.47 -3.86
C GLY A 243 -14.41 -18.17 -2.69
N ALA A 244 -13.98 -18.44 -1.45
CA ALA A 244 -14.63 -17.88 -0.29
C ALA A 244 -14.68 -16.35 -0.48
N GLU A 245 -15.86 -15.74 -0.33
CA GLU A 245 -15.97 -14.28 -0.21
C GLU A 245 -15.23 -13.89 1.08
N ALA A 246 -13.94 -13.56 0.95
CA ALA A 246 -13.23 -12.89 2.03
C ALA A 246 -13.80 -11.48 2.09
N GLY A 247 -14.79 -11.27 2.96
CA GLY A 247 -15.37 -9.95 3.20
C GLY A 247 -14.29 -9.02 3.71
N GLU A 248 -14.09 -7.90 3.03
CA GLU A 248 -13.29 -6.81 3.53
C GLU A 248 -14.24 -5.79 4.17
N VAL A 249 -13.82 -5.23 5.31
CA VAL A 249 -14.57 -4.19 6.01
C VAL A 249 -13.76 -2.92 6.12
N LEU A 250 -14.45 -1.79 5.94
CA LEU A 250 -13.96 -0.47 6.28
C LEU A 250 -14.50 -0.08 7.64
N ILE A 251 -13.66 0.35 8.53
CA ILE A 251 -13.97 0.73 9.92
C ILE A 251 -13.68 2.22 10.05
N PHE A 252 -14.67 2.99 10.53
CA PHE A 252 -14.61 4.45 10.53
C PHE A 252 -14.50 4.99 11.95
N SER A 253 -13.59 5.95 12.18
CA SER A 253 -13.49 6.66 13.48
C SER A 253 -14.62 7.68 13.72
N TRP A 254 -15.54 7.83 12.76
CA TRP A 254 -16.69 8.74 12.87
C TRP A 254 -17.98 8.06 12.40
N ASP A 255 -19.13 8.62 12.73
CA ASP A 255 -20.42 8.17 12.23
C ASP A 255 -20.64 8.68 10.79
N VAL A 256 -20.58 7.77 9.84
CA VAL A 256 -20.73 8.07 8.38
C VAL A 256 -22.15 8.56 8.07
N GLN A 257 -23.18 8.13 8.82
CA GLN A 257 -24.57 8.52 8.57
C GLN A 257 -24.85 9.99 8.96
N SER A 258 -24.00 10.58 9.78
CA SER A 258 -24.13 11.97 10.22
C SER A 258 -23.56 13.00 9.23
N GLN A 259 -22.94 12.57 8.12
CA GLN A 259 -22.45 13.51 7.10
C GLN A 259 -23.53 13.77 6.03
N PRO A 260 -23.86 15.04 5.73
CA PRO A 260 -24.63 15.34 4.53
C PRO A 260 -23.85 14.87 3.32
N ALA A 261 -24.51 14.14 2.41
CA ALA A 261 -23.92 13.74 1.13
C ALA A 261 -23.30 14.98 0.47
N GLY A 262 -21.98 14.99 0.37
CA GLY A 262 -21.26 16.10 -0.26
C GLY A 262 -21.70 16.21 -1.72
N LEU A 263 -22.27 17.34 -2.07
CA LEU A 263 -22.50 17.73 -3.46
C LEU A 263 -21.12 17.93 -4.11
N PHE A 264 -20.71 17.00 -4.96
CA PHE A 264 -19.63 17.16 -5.92
C PHE A 264 -20.21 17.30 -7.32
#